data_5129c45a5f69c960e8d42eabcab555b1
#
_entry.id   5129c45a5f69c960e8d42eabcab555b1
#
_cell.length_a   1.000
_cell.length_b   1.000
_cell.length_c   1.000
_cell.angle_alpha   90.00
_cell.angle_beta   90.00
_cell.angle_gamma   90.00
#
_symmetry.space_group_name_H-M   'P 1'
#
loop_
_entity.id
_entity.type
_entity.pdbx_description
1 polymer ?
#
loop_
_entity_poly.entity_id
_entity_poly.type
_entity_poly.pdbx_seq_one_letter_code
_entity_poly.pdbx_strand_id
1 'polypeptide(L)'
;ERLYKFTSLIEEGKVWIDEEEVREFEAKAVPPPFDEDEYLGKYADTHPEATEPYTKYIKHLAQHGLSKWGHHGQTQAMGVDRNTLPKWEHIQILPAQLHSKPLFDEDPVEMKTIIGPRAEKPLELELPIFVSDMSYGALSREAKIAMATGAEMAGTGICSGEGGMLEAENQANSRYFYELASGGFGFAMEKVKRSKAFHFKAGQGAKTGTGGHLPGHKVTEEIAEVRGLKVGEAAISPATFKDLRSPEDFRRMADEIRLHTGGIPIGFKMAASHIEKDIDFALKVGVDYIILDGRGGGTGAAPLILRDNINVPTIPALARARRHLDLRGAEAVSLIVTGGLRVAEDFVKALALGADAVAIANSAMQAIGCLGMRACHTDNCPVGIASMKQHFRQRLEIQKSAKQLHNFFEASKELMAVLARACGHEKIGDFTWEDLGTYDYDMHRLSGVAFMGVNQV
;
A
#
# COMPACT_ATOMS: atom_id res chain seq x y z
N GLU A 1 -45.99 9.53 -32.54
CA GLU A 1 -46.90 9.05 -33.60
C GLU A 1 -47.04 10.06 -34.78
N ARG A 2 -47.10 11.38 -34.54
CA ARG A 2 -47.14 12.40 -35.65
C ARG A 2 -45.81 12.50 -36.38
N LEU A 3 -44.69 12.47 -35.70
CA LEU A 3 -43.34 12.48 -36.33
C LEU A 3 -43.16 11.28 -37.26
N TYR A 4 -43.52 10.08 -36.80
CA TYR A 4 -43.40 8.86 -37.58
C TYR A 4 -44.23 8.88 -38.89
N LYS A 5 -45.45 9.43 -38.84
CA LYS A 5 -46.26 9.63 -40.04
C LYS A 5 -45.68 10.65 -41.02
N PHE A 6 -45.01 11.69 -40.50
CA PHE A 6 -44.36 12.73 -41.34
C PHE A 6 -43.13 12.18 -42.04
N THR A 7 -42.26 11.45 -41.35
CA THR A 7 -41.07 10.84 -41.94
C THR A 7 -41.42 9.83 -43.04
N SER A 8 -42.44 9.02 -42.82
CA SER A 8 -42.94 8.06 -43.80
C SER A 8 -43.51 8.74 -45.07
N LEU A 9 -44.15 9.89 -44.96
CA LEU A 9 -44.70 10.64 -46.11
C LEU A 9 -43.58 11.37 -46.92
N ILE A 10 -42.49 11.76 -46.26
CA ILE A 10 -41.30 12.35 -46.90
C ILE A 10 -40.56 11.27 -47.70
N GLU A 11 -40.34 10.08 -47.09
CA GLU A 11 -39.71 8.95 -47.77
C GLU A 11 -40.49 8.44 -48.98
N GLU A 12 -41.82 8.62 -48.96
CA GLU A 12 -42.70 8.29 -50.10
C GLU A 12 -42.77 9.39 -51.18
N GLY A 13 -42.09 10.55 -50.99
CA GLY A 13 -42.10 11.68 -51.92
C GLY A 13 -43.45 12.38 -52.08
N LYS A 14 -44.35 12.21 -51.09
CA LYS A 14 -45.72 12.74 -51.14
C LYS A 14 -45.92 14.12 -50.55
N VAL A 15 -44.93 14.62 -49.84
CA VAL A 15 -44.96 15.95 -49.17
C VAL A 15 -43.66 16.68 -49.40
N TRP A 16 -43.76 17.88 -49.86
CA TRP A 16 -42.69 18.86 -49.93
C TRP A 16 -42.72 19.65 -48.58
N ILE A 17 -41.66 19.66 -47.83
CA ILE A 17 -41.53 20.41 -46.61
C ILE A 17 -40.30 21.29 -46.72
N ASP A 18 -40.45 22.57 -46.37
CA ASP A 18 -39.33 23.49 -46.25
C ASP A 18 -38.38 23.00 -45.12
N GLU A 19 -37.09 22.92 -45.40
CA GLU A 19 -36.09 22.51 -44.44
C GLU A 19 -36.07 23.39 -43.17
N GLU A 20 -36.51 24.65 -43.30
CA GLU A 20 -36.59 25.61 -42.22
C GLU A 20 -37.78 25.28 -41.27
N GLU A 21 -38.93 24.87 -41.84
CA GLU A 21 -40.10 24.40 -41.10
C GLU A 21 -39.80 23.08 -40.36
N VAL A 22 -39.00 22.17 -40.95
CA VAL A 22 -38.57 20.92 -40.30
C VAL A 22 -37.67 21.21 -39.12
N ARG A 23 -36.68 22.10 -39.28
CA ARG A 23 -35.80 22.54 -38.20
C ARG A 23 -36.55 23.23 -37.06
N GLU A 24 -37.52 24.09 -37.38
CA GLU A 24 -38.36 24.71 -36.35
C GLU A 24 -39.26 23.71 -35.63
N PHE A 25 -39.75 22.70 -36.34
CA PHE A 25 -40.57 21.63 -35.75
C PHE A 25 -39.74 20.69 -34.87
N GLU A 26 -38.56 20.31 -35.35
CA GLU A 26 -37.60 19.50 -34.54
C GLU A 26 -37.12 20.27 -33.30
N ALA A 27 -36.87 21.59 -33.44
CA ALA A 27 -36.49 22.42 -32.30
C ALA A 27 -37.64 22.59 -31.28
N LYS A 28 -38.91 22.57 -31.73
CA LYS A 28 -40.09 22.59 -30.84
C LYS A 28 -40.46 21.22 -30.27
N ALA A 29 -39.99 20.15 -30.91
CA ALA A 29 -40.22 18.76 -30.44
C ALA A 29 -39.17 18.23 -29.47
N VAL A 30 -38.01 18.90 -29.33
CA VAL A 30 -37.02 18.58 -28.34
C VAL A 30 -37.51 19.08 -26.98
N PRO A 31 -37.81 18.20 -26.03
CA PRO A 31 -38.15 18.67 -24.70
C PRO A 31 -36.98 19.50 -24.13
N PRO A 32 -37.25 20.52 -23.32
CA PRO A 32 -36.18 21.28 -22.68
C PRO A 32 -35.21 20.33 -21.99
N PRO A 33 -33.92 20.71 -21.89
CA PRO A 33 -32.94 19.87 -21.17
C PRO A 33 -33.48 19.55 -19.80
N PHE A 34 -33.52 18.25 -19.48
CA PHE A 34 -33.96 17.78 -18.19
C PHE A 34 -32.91 18.10 -17.17
N ASP A 35 -33.24 18.94 -16.19
CA ASP A 35 -32.35 19.19 -15.03
C ASP A 35 -32.63 18.13 -13.95
N GLU A 36 -31.74 17.16 -13.87
CA GLU A 36 -31.83 16.06 -12.94
C GLU A 36 -31.81 16.56 -11.48
N ASP A 37 -31.03 17.60 -11.19
CA ASP A 37 -30.89 18.14 -9.83
C ASP A 37 -32.20 18.86 -9.39
N GLU A 38 -32.94 19.48 -10.29
CA GLU A 38 -34.25 20.06 -9.99
C GLU A 38 -35.26 19.02 -9.52
N TYR A 39 -35.26 17.84 -10.13
CA TYR A 39 -36.20 16.77 -9.77
C TYR A 39 -35.76 16.00 -8.53
N LEU A 40 -34.47 15.72 -8.37
CA LEU A 40 -33.92 15.07 -7.18
C LEU A 40 -34.12 15.92 -5.92
N GLY A 41 -34.08 17.24 -6.04
CA GLY A 41 -34.38 18.17 -4.95
C GLY A 41 -35.87 18.18 -4.54
N LYS A 42 -36.79 17.94 -5.47
CA LYS A 42 -38.26 17.89 -5.21
C LYS A 42 -38.74 16.60 -4.56
N TYR A 43 -38.05 15.51 -4.81
CA TYR A 43 -38.43 14.16 -4.32
C TYR A 43 -37.35 13.61 -3.41
N ALA A 44 -36.92 14.44 -2.47
CA ALA A 44 -35.68 14.35 -1.70
C ALA A 44 -35.50 13.08 -0.83
N ASP A 45 -36.56 12.32 -0.57
CA ASP A 45 -36.43 11.05 0.17
C ASP A 45 -35.86 9.92 -0.68
N THR A 46 -35.65 10.15 -1.96
CA THR A 46 -35.09 9.17 -2.90
C THR A 46 -33.82 9.71 -3.56
N HIS A 47 -32.73 9.77 -2.79
CA HIS A 47 -31.41 9.95 -3.40
C HIS A 47 -31.04 8.65 -4.14
N PRO A 48 -30.94 8.62 -5.48
CA PRO A 48 -30.74 7.35 -6.22
C PRO A 48 -29.54 6.54 -5.74
N GLU A 49 -28.45 7.20 -5.38
CA GLU A 49 -27.24 6.53 -4.89
C GLU A 49 -27.43 5.76 -3.58
N ALA A 50 -28.47 6.02 -2.81
CA ALA A 50 -28.77 5.30 -1.58
C ALA A 50 -29.45 3.92 -1.86
N THR A 51 -30.28 3.86 -2.89
CA THR A 51 -31.06 2.66 -3.27
C THR A 51 -30.55 1.99 -4.54
N GLU A 52 -30.01 2.79 -5.46
CA GLU A 52 -29.44 2.36 -6.74
C GLU A 52 -27.96 2.79 -6.81
N PRO A 53 -27.05 2.05 -6.22
CA PRO A 53 -25.63 2.38 -6.20
C PRO A 53 -25.07 2.40 -7.64
N TYR A 54 -24.04 3.23 -7.84
CA TYR A 54 -23.35 3.40 -9.11
C TYR A 54 -24.12 4.17 -10.20
N THR A 55 -25.25 4.78 -9.94
CA THR A 55 -26.03 5.53 -10.94
C THR A 55 -25.19 6.58 -11.66
N LYS A 56 -24.47 7.42 -10.92
CA LYS A 56 -23.57 8.43 -11.49
C LYS A 56 -22.41 7.81 -12.29
N TYR A 57 -21.85 6.72 -11.81
CA TYR A 57 -20.78 6.00 -12.48
C TYR A 57 -21.23 5.39 -13.81
N ILE A 58 -22.41 4.74 -13.82
CA ILE A 58 -23.02 4.15 -15.01
C ILE A 58 -23.30 5.23 -16.06
N LYS A 59 -23.93 6.34 -15.64
CA LYS A 59 -24.23 7.49 -16.52
C LYS A 59 -22.95 8.11 -17.11
N HIS A 60 -21.91 8.27 -16.31
CA HIS A 60 -20.61 8.77 -16.78
C HIS A 60 -20.00 7.83 -17.84
N LEU A 61 -19.99 6.51 -17.59
CA LEU A 61 -19.50 5.54 -18.56
C LEU A 61 -20.33 5.51 -19.84
N ALA A 62 -21.65 5.60 -19.73
CA ALA A 62 -22.55 5.64 -20.89
C ALA A 62 -22.30 6.91 -21.76
N GLN A 63 -22.03 8.03 -21.11
CA GLN A 63 -21.82 9.31 -21.80
C GLN A 63 -20.41 9.46 -22.38
N HIS A 64 -19.37 8.96 -21.69
CA HIS A 64 -17.97 9.26 -22.02
C HIS A 64 -17.12 8.02 -22.29
N GLY A 65 -17.62 6.82 -22.04
CA GLY A 65 -16.77 5.63 -22.03
C GLY A 65 -15.62 5.82 -21.04
N LEU A 66 -14.43 5.40 -21.45
CA LEU A 66 -13.18 5.60 -20.65
C LEU A 66 -12.38 6.84 -21.08
N SER A 67 -12.89 7.67 -22.00
CA SER A 67 -12.13 8.80 -22.57
C SER A 67 -11.65 9.83 -21.52
N LYS A 68 -12.38 10.00 -20.43
CA LYS A 68 -12.05 10.94 -19.34
C LYS A 68 -11.06 10.36 -18.32
N TRP A 69 -10.99 9.05 -18.17
CA TRP A 69 -10.18 8.39 -17.13
C TRP A 69 -9.01 7.57 -17.69
N GLY A 70 -9.09 7.20 -18.98
CA GLY A 70 -8.11 6.35 -19.64
C GLY A 70 -8.35 4.86 -19.40
N HIS A 71 -7.44 4.05 -19.92
CA HIS A 71 -7.53 2.59 -20.05
C HIS A 71 -7.86 1.83 -18.75
N HIS A 72 -7.39 2.32 -17.61
CA HIS A 72 -7.59 1.66 -16.30
C HIS A 72 -8.80 2.20 -15.52
N GLY A 73 -9.59 3.10 -16.10
CA GLY A 73 -10.69 3.75 -15.40
C GLY A 73 -10.25 4.79 -14.38
N GLN A 74 -11.16 5.17 -13.49
CA GLN A 74 -10.91 6.19 -12.47
C GLN A 74 -9.78 5.77 -11.53
N THR A 75 -8.87 6.70 -11.25
CA THR A 75 -7.71 6.49 -10.38
C THR A 75 -7.77 7.39 -9.16
N GLN A 76 -7.48 6.85 -7.98
CA GLN A 76 -7.39 7.59 -6.73
C GLN A 76 -6.19 7.17 -5.89
N ALA A 77 -5.81 8.03 -4.95
CA ALA A 77 -4.78 7.76 -3.97
C ALA A 77 -5.30 7.01 -2.74
N MET A 78 -4.37 6.49 -1.95
CA MET A 78 -4.56 5.75 -0.71
C MET A 78 -5.18 4.36 -0.92
N GLY A 79 -5.47 3.66 0.17
CA GLY A 79 -6.12 2.34 0.16
C GLY A 79 -7.64 2.42 0.24
N VAL A 80 -8.28 1.30 0.45
CA VAL A 80 -9.73 1.22 0.72
C VAL A 80 -10.09 1.89 2.05
N ASP A 81 -11.38 2.13 2.27
CA ASP A 81 -11.87 2.60 3.57
C ASP A 81 -11.61 1.53 4.63
N ARG A 82 -10.92 1.91 5.71
CA ARG A 82 -10.61 1.00 6.83
C ARG A 82 -11.85 0.42 7.50
N ASN A 83 -12.98 1.13 7.46
CA ASN A 83 -14.23 0.65 8.03
C ASN A 83 -14.81 -0.57 7.30
N THR A 84 -14.36 -0.83 6.07
CA THR A 84 -14.76 -2.01 5.27
C THR A 84 -13.87 -3.23 5.49
N LEU A 85 -12.87 -3.13 6.36
CA LEU A 85 -11.87 -4.18 6.61
C LEU A 85 -12.04 -4.77 8.01
N PRO A 86 -11.60 -6.03 8.23
CA PRO A 86 -11.39 -6.56 9.57
C PRO A 86 -10.47 -5.64 10.38
N LYS A 87 -10.83 -5.35 11.62
CA LYS A 87 -10.18 -4.35 12.46
C LYS A 87 -9.27 -4.99 13.50
N TRP A 88 -8.09 -4.42 13.72
CA TRP A 88 -7.17 -4.82 14.77
C TRP A 88 -7.78 -4.65 16.18
N GLU A 89 -8.71 -3.73 16.35
CA GLU A 89 -9.46 -3.47 17.58
C GLU A 89 -10.33 -4.65 18.02
N HIS A 90 -10.67 -5.57 17.10
CA HIS A 90 -11.41 -6.81 17.41
C HIS A 90 -10.52 -7.93 17.97
N ILE A 91 -9.20 -7.76 17.97
CA ILE A 91 -8.25 -8.67 18.60
C ILE A 91 -7.80 -8.04 19.93
N GLN A 92 -7.83 -8.82 20.99
CA GLN A 92 -7.39 -8.40 22.31
C GLN A 92 -6.04 -9.05 22.64
N ILE A 93 -5.20 -8.34 23.40
CA ILE A 93 -3.99 -8.89 24.01
C ILE A 93 -4.37 -9.48 25.37
N LEU A 94 -3.87 -10.64 25.69
CA LEU A 94 -4.11 -11.37 26.93
C LEU A 94 -2.91 -11.21 27.87
N PRO A 95 -2.94 -10.25 28.81
CA PRO A 95 -1.80 -10.00 29.70
C PRO A 95 -1.64 -11.06 30.77
N ALA A 96 -0.43 -11.19 31.28
CA ALA A 96 -0.07 -12.02 32.39
C ALA A 96 -0.71 -11.52 33.70
N GLN A 97 -0.98 -12.42 34.67
CA GLN A 97 -1.55 -12.06 35.98
C GLN A 97 -1.11 -13.03 37.09
N LEU A 98 -1.60 -14.27 37.08
CA LEU A 98 -1.35 -15.28 38.10
C LEU A 98 -0.62 -16.48 37.56
N HIS A 99 -1.04 -17.04 36.44
CA HIS A 99 -0.42 -18.19 35.79
C HIS A 99 0.99 -17.82 35.27
N SER A 100 1.10 -16.75 34.50
CA SER A 100 2.34 -16.06 34.16
C SER A 100 2.41 -14.73 34.92
N LYS A 101 3.59 -14.16 35.06
CA LYS A 101 3.76 -12.89 35.79
C LYS A 101 4.12 -11.78 34.84
N PRO A 102 3.49 -10.60 34.96
CA PRO A 102 3.97 -9.41 34.24
C PRO A 102 5.37 -9.03 34.74
N LEU A 103 6.13 -8.32 33.94
CA LEU A 103 7.37 -7.68 34.34
C LEU A 103 7.05 -6.35 35.05
N PHE A 104 8.04 -5.84 35.78
CA PHE A 104 7.96 -4.51 36.40
C PHE A 104 8.14 -3.40 35.34
N ASP A 105 7.68 -2.19 35.65
CA ASP A 105 7.73 -1.06 34.73
C ASP A 105 9.17 -0.69 34.30
N GLU A 106 10.14 -0.94 35.17
CA GLU A 106 11.56 -0.65 34.95
C GLU A 106 12.31 -1.77 34.22
N ASP A 107 11.71 -2.96 34.06
CA ASP A 107 12.36 -4.07 33.40
C ASP A 107 12.60 -3.77 31.92
N PRO A 108 13.79 -3.97 31.40
CA PRO A 108 14.10 -3.71 30.00
C PRO A 108 13.39 -4.74 29.09
N VAL A 109 12.94 -4.27 27.95
CA VAL A 109 12.41 -5.13 26.88
C VAL A 109 13.28 -4.98 25.63
N GLU A 110 13.80 -6.11 25.15
CA GLU A 110 14.57 -6.13 23.91
C GLU A 110 13.64 -5.92 22.71
N MET A 111 13.85 -4.82 21.98
CA MET A 111 13.04 -4.44 20.82
C MET A 111 13.68 -4.80 19.49
N LYS A 112 14.92 -5.29 19.51
CA LYS A 112 15.70 -5.59 18.30
C LYS A 112 15.05 -6.70 17.47
N THR A 113 15.07 -6.52 16.16
CA THR A 113 14.68 -7.56 15.21
C THR A 113 15.72 -7.73 14.12
N ILE A 114 15.80 -8.94 13.56
CA ILE A 114 16.76 -9.31 12.53
C ILE A 114 16.00 -9.74 11.28
N ILE A 115 16.24 -9.06 10.17
CA ILE A 115 15.69 -9.43 8.88
C ILE A 115 16.68 -10.34 8.14
N GLY A 116 16.18 -11.50 7.72
CA GLY A 116 16.98 -12.50 7.03
C GLY A 116 18.10 -13.10 7.93
N PRO A 117 17.77 -13.73 9.07
CA PRO A 117 18.75 -14.21 10.04
C PRO A 117 19.71 -15.27 9.48
N ARG A 118 19.38 -15.90 8.33
CA ARG A 118 20.25 -16.86 7.64
C ARG A 118 21.12 -16.24 6.54
N ALA A 119 20.94 -14.96 6.24
CA ALA A 119 21.80 -14.27 5.28
C ALA A 119 23.21 -14.10 5.86
N GLU A 120 24.24 -14.03 5.03
CA GLU A 120 25.62 -13.81 5.50
C GLU A 120 25.80 -12.46 6.19
N LYS A 121 25.01 -11.46 5.78
CA LYS A 121 24.95 -10.14 6.41
C LYS A 121 23.52 -9.78 6.77
N PRO A 122 22.97 -10.37 7.86
CA PRO A 122 21.61 -10.07 8.29
C PRO A 122 21.43 -8.57 8.54
N LEU A 123 20.22 -8.05 8.31
CA LEU A 123 19.91 -6.65 8.62
C LEU A 123 19.31 -6.55 10.04
N GLU A 124 20.00 -5.84 10.92
CA GLU A 124 19.54 -5.56 12.28
C GLU A 124 18.79 -4.22 12.34
N LEU A 125 17.62 -4.23 12.96
CA LEU A 125 16.80 -3.06 13.28
C LEU A 125 16.62 -2.97 14.80
N GLU A 126 16.73 -1.76 15.37
CA GLU A 126 16.55 -1.53 16.81
C GLU A 126 15.09 -1.61 17.29
N LEU A 127 14.15 -1.70 16.34
CA LEU A 127 12.73 -1.96 16.58
C LEU A 127 12.12 -2.67 15.37
N PRO A 128 11.06 -3.49 15.57
CA PRO A 128 10.46 -4.29 14.51
C PRO A 128 9.54 -3.49 13.57
N ILE A 129 9.85 -2.21 13.35
CA ILE A 129 9.07 -1.32 12.50
C ILE A 129 10.03 -0.52 11.63
N PHE A 130 9.74 -0.42 10.32
CA PHE A 130 10.51 0.42 9.40
C PHE A 130 9.60 1.12 8.37
N VAL A 131 10.15 2.10 7.64
CA VAL A 131 9.41 2.85 6.63
C VAL A 131 9.31 2.04 5.34
N SER A 132 8.07 1.72 4.94
CA SER A 132 7.74 0.92 3.78
C SER A 132 8.09 1.58 2.45
N ASP A 133 7.90 0.83 1.38
CA ASP A 133 8.22 1.18 -0.01
C ASP A 133 7.36 2.34 -0.52
N MET A 134 7.99 3.48 -0.72
CA MET A 134 7.37 4.68 -1.28
C MET A 134 8.36 5.38 -2.21
N SER A 135 8.11 5.32 -3.51
CA SER A 135 9.05 5.77 -4.54
C SER A 135 9.24 7.29 -4.57
N TYR A 136 10.45 7.72 -4.94
CA TYR A 136 10.71 9.11 -5.31
C TYR A 136 9.94 9.48 -6.59
N GLY A 137 9.17 10.56 -6.51
CA GLY A 137 8.18 10.96 -7.52
C GLY A 137 6.74 10.65 -7.11
N ALA A 138 6.45 9.55 -6.39
CA ALA A 138 5.22 9.43 -5.62
C ALA A 138 5.27 10.36 -4.41
N LEU A 139 6.42 10.41 -3.73
CA LEU A 139 6.73 11.36 -2.67
C LEU A 139 7.81 12.35 -3.14
N SER A 140 7.83 13.53 -2.52
CA SER A 140 8.85 14.54 -2.76
C SER A 140 10.21 14.14 -2.20
N ARG A 141 11.26 14.81 -2.67
CA ARG A 141 12.62 14.68 -2.17
C ARG A 141 12.72 14.97 -0.67
N GLU A 142 12.08 16.04 -0.23
CA GLU A 142 12.06 16.46 1.16
C GLU A 142 11.39 15.42 2.06
N ALA A 143 10.26 14.85 1.63
CA ALA A 143 9.57 13.80 2.38
C ALA A 143 10.42 12.52 2.49
N LYS A 144 11.09 12.11 1.40
CA LYS A 144 11.97 10.94 1.39
C LYS A 144 13.16 11.14 2.34
N ILE A 145 13.83 12.28 2.30
CA ILE A 145 14.97 12.58 3.18
C ILE A 145 14.53 12.69 4.64
N ALA A 146 13.39 13.36 4.91
CA ALA A 146 12.88 13.50 6.28
C ALA A 146 12.55 12.13 6.91
N MET A 147 11.92 11.23 6.13
CA MET A 147 11.63 9.88 6.62
C MET A 147 12.88 9.03 6.81
N ALA A 148 13.84 9.11 5.88
CA ALA A 148 15.12 8.41 5.98
C ALA A 148 15.90 8.84 7.23
N THR A 149 15.99 10.15 7.46
CA THR A 149 16.66 10.72 8.64
C THR A 149 15.95 10.34 9.93
N GLY A 150 14.61 10.43 9.97
CA GLY A 150 13.83 10.06 11.17
C GLY A 150 13.92 8.58 11.50
N ALA A 151 13.93 7.71 10.48
CA ALA A 151 14.15 6.27 10.65
C ALA A 151 15.58 5.96 11.15
N GLU A 152 16.61 6.64 10.60
CA GLU A 152 17.99 6.50 11.08
C GLU A 152 18.13 6.90 12.55
N MET A 153 17.54 8.01 12.96
CA MET A 153 17.56 8.46 14.36
C MET A 153 16.93 7.44 15.31
N ALA A 154 15.96 6.65 14.84
CA ALA A 154 15.32 5.58 15.59
C ALA A 154 16.02 4.22 15.46
N GLY A 155 17.11 4.13 14.71
CA GLY A 155 17.83 2.88 14.46
C GLY A 155 17.08 1.89 13.58
N THR A 156 16.22 2.37 12.67
CA THR A 156 15.47 1.53 11.75
C THR A 156 15.63 1.93 10.29
N GLY A 157 15.01 1.17 9.39
CA GLY A 157 15.21 1.25 7.95
C GLY A 157 14.15 2.03 7.19
N ILE A 158 14.47 2.28 5.93
CA ILE A 158 13.57 2.81 4.90
C ILE A 158 13.83 2.12 3.57
N CYS A 159 12.78 2.00 2.74
CA CYS A 159 12.90 1.42 1.41
C CYS A 159 12.88 2.46 0.28
N SER A 160 13.66 2.20 -0.79
CA SER A 160 13.69 3.03 -1.99
C SER A 160 12.33 3.21 -2.65
N GLY A 161 11.51 2.14 -2.67
CA GLY A 161 10.37 2.01 -3.55
C GLY A 161 10.77 1.78 -5.01
N GLU A 162 9.80 1.57 -5.90
CA GLU A 162 9.99 1.14 -7.29
C GLU A 162 10.66 2.16 -8.22
N GLY A 163 10.95 3.35 -7.74
CA GLY A 163 11.50 4.45 -8.53
C GLY A 163 13.03 4.51 -8.59
N GLY A 164 13.72 3.51 -8.07
CA GLY A 164 15.17 3.55 -7.90
C GLY A 164 15.60 4.31 -6.63
N MET A 165 16.91 4.36 -6.42
CA MET A 165 17.52 4.98 -5.24
C MET A 165 17.72 6.48 -5.42
N LEU A 166 17.08 7.27 -4.57
CA LEU A 166 17.43 8.68 -4.40
C LEU A 166 18.68 8.77 -3.53
N GLU A 167 19.73 9.37 -4.05
CA GLU A 167 21.06 9.43 -3.41
C GLU A 167 21.00 10.02 -2.00
N ALA A 168 20.34 11.17 -1.84
CA ALA A 168 20.22 11.85 -0.56
C ALA A 168 19.41 11.05 0.49
N GLU A 169 18.46 10.23 0.07
CA GLU A 169 17.73 9.32 0.95
C GLU A 169 18.62 8.17 1.44
N ASN A 170 19.38 7.56 0.52
CA ASN A 170 20.30 6.47 0.88
C ASN A 170 21.41 6.95 1.84
N GLN A 171 21.96 8.15 1.61
CA GLN A 171 22.95 8.76 2.50
C GLN A 171 22.39 9.07 3.89
N ALA A 172 21.08 9.31 4.00
CA ALA A 172 20.41 9.64 5.26
C ALA A 172 20.01 8.41 6.10
N ASN A 173 20.18 7.18 5.59
CA ASN A 173 19.80 5.97 6.32
C ASN A 173 20.76 4.81 6.06
N SER A 174 21.37 4.31 7.14
CA SER A 174 22.34 3.22 7.11
C SER A 174 21.72 1.83 7.00
N ARG A 175 20.39 1.68 7.19
CA ARG A 175 19.63 0.43 7.14
C ARG A 175 18.68 0.39 5.94
N TYR A 176 19.20 0.75 4.77
CA TYR A 176 18.45 1.01 3.55
C TYR A 176 18.06 -0.27 2.80
N PHE A 177 16.77 -0.40 2.46
CA PHE A 177 16.24 -1.46 1.60
C PHE A 177 16.16 -0.98 0.15
N TYR A 178 16.58 -1.81 -0.80
CA TYR A 178 16.44 -1.54 -2.22
C TYR A 178 15.31 -2.40 -2.83
N GLU A 179 14.33 -1.77 -3.47
CA GLU A 179 13.24 -2.44 -4.18
C GLU A 179 13.52 -2.45 -5.69
N LEU A 180 13.44 -3.63 -6.32
CA LEU A 180 13.39 -3.79 -7.76
C LEU A 180 11.98 -4.23 -8.19
N ALA A 181 11.25 -3.34 -8.88
CA ALA A 181 9.97 -3.66 -9.50
C ALA A 181 10.14 -3.97 -11.00
N SER A 182 9.05 -4.42 -11.62
CA SER A 182 9.00 -4.84 -13.03
C SER A 182 9.39 -3.76 -14.05
N GLY A 183 9.33 -2.48 -13.65
CA GLY A 183 9.78 -1.35 -14.49
C GLY A 183 11.31 -1.21 -14.58
N GLY A 184 12.05 -1.76 -13.63
CA GLY A 184 13.51 -1.69 -13.59
C GLY A 184 14.07 -0.28 -13.47
N PHE A 185 13.27 0.71 -13.06
CA PHE A 185 13.66 2.12 -13.05
C PHE A 185 14.89 2.38 -12.20
N GLY A 186 15.91 2.96 -12.81
CA GLY A 186 17.13 3.37 -12.14
C GLY A 186 17.91 2.23 -11.48
N PHE A 187 17.63 0.97 -11.84
CA PHE A 187 18.36 -0.19 -11.33
C PHE A 187 19.81 -0.15 -11.78
N ALA A 188 20.72 -0.28 -10.81
CA ALA A 188 22.14 -0.43 -11.06
C ALA A 188 22.78 -1.20 -9.90
N MET A 189 23.63 -2.16 -10.19
CA MET A 189 24.31 -2.97 -9.16
C MET A 189 25.10 -2.12 -8.18
N GLU A 190 25.73 -1.05 -8.64
CA GLU A 190 26.46 -0.11 -7.78
C GLU A 190 25.58 0.60 -6.73
N LYS A 191 24.29 0.79 -7.04
CA LYS A 191 23.31 1.30 -6.07
C LYS A 191 22.93 0.19 -5.07
N VAL A 192 22.72 -1.03 -5.55
CA VAL A 192 22.38 -2.19 -4.70
C VAL A 192 23.48 -2.49 -3.68
N LYS A 193 24.75 -2.38 -4.04
CA LYS A 193 25.90 -2.55 -3.13
C LYS A 193 25.86 -1.63 -1.91
N ARG A 194 25.16 -0.52 -1.99
CA ARG A 194 25.03 0.45 -0.88
C ARG A 194 23.79 0.21 -0.01
N SER A 195 22.98 -0.78 -0.33
CA SER A 195 21.84 -1.18 0.47
C SER A 195 22.20 -2.29 1.47
N LYS A 196 21.33 -2.50 2.44
CA LYS A 196 21.49 -3.53 3.48
C LYS A 196 20.50 -4.68 3.34
N ALA A 197 19.48 -4.51 2.51
CA ALA A 197 18.55 -5.54 2.08
C ALA A 197 18.06 -5.22 0.67
N PHE A 198 17.66 -6.24 -0.06
CA PHE A 198 17.13 -6.11 -1.42
C PHE A 198 15.87 -6.97 -1.56
N HIS A 199 14.87 -6.48 -2.28
CA HIS A 199 13.74 -7.33 -2.65
C HIS A 199 13.19 -7.05 -4.04
N PHE A 200 12.70 -8.11 -4.65
CA PHE A 200 11.87 -8.04 -5.84
C PHE A 200 10.43 -7.67 -5.45
N LYS A 201 9.80 -6.80 -6.21
CA LYS A 201 8.39 -6.47 -6.03
C LYS A 201 7.55 -7.08 -7.13
N ALA A 202 6.74 -8.09 -6.78
CA ALA A 202 5.77 -8.71 -7.66
C ALA A 202 4.42 -7.96 -7.66
N GLY A 203 4.04 -7.37 -6.53
CA GLY A 203 2.78 -6.66 -6.39
C GLY A 203 2.67 -5.83 -5.11
N GLN A 204 1.54 -5.16 -4.95
CA GLN A 204 1.18 -4.40 -3.76
C GLN A 204 -0.33 -4.42 -3.53
N GLY A 205 -0.79 -4.24 -2.28
CA GLY A 205 -2.17 -4.45 -1.86
C GLY A 205 -3.24 -3.67 -2.63
N ALA A 206 -2.92 -2.49 -3.16
CA ALA A 206 -3.90 -1.64 -3.84
C ALA A 206 -3.99 -1.84 -5.36
N LYS A 207 -3.04 -2.52 -5.99
CA LYS A 207 -2.98 -2.63 -7.47
C LYS A 207 -2.19 -3.83 -7.98
N THR A 208 -2.43 -5.00 -7.43
CA THR A 208 -1.88 -6.26 -7.97
C THR A 208 -2.40 -6.51 -9.38
N GLY A 209 -1.56 -7.02 -10.27
CA GLY A 209 -1.92 -7.30 -11.66
C GLY A 209 -1.80 -6.09 -12.59
N THR A 210 -1.36 -4.93 -12.08
CA THR A 210 -0.93 -3.78 -12.88
C THR A 210 0.33 -3.19 -12.29
N GLY A 211 1.14 -2.55 -13.11
CA GLY A 211 2.38 -1.89 -12.66
C GLY A 211 2.17 -0.54 -12.00
N GLY A 212 3.26 0.04 -11.54
CA GLY A 212 3.30 1.41 -11.02
C GLY A 212 3.04 2.44 -12.12
N HIS A 213 2.40 3.54 -11.76
CA HIS A 213 2.15 4.66 -12.66
C HIS A 213 2.59 5.96 -11.98
N LEU A 214 3.54 6.65 -12.58
CA LEU A 214 3.86 8.03 -12.25
C LEU A 214 3.57 8.89 -13.50
N PRO A 215 2.60 9.83 -13.42
CA PRO A 215 2.28 10.68 -14.55
C PRO A 215 3.47 11.53 -15.02
N GLY A 216 3.59 11.76 -16.32
CA GLY A 216 4.71 12.50 -16.90
C GLY A 216 4.89 13.91 -16.34
N HIS A 217 3.80 14.61 -16.00
CA HIS A 217 3.87 15.95 -15.40
C HIS A 217 4.56 15.98 -14.02
N LYS A 218 4.71 14.83 -13.35
CA LYS A 218 5.47 14.68 -12.11
C LYS A 218 6.94 14.31 -12.34
N VAL A 219 7.33 13.92 -13.56
CA VAL A 219 8.69 13.49 -13.90
C VAL A 219 9.55 14.71 -14.20
N THR A 220 10.13 15.27 -13.14
CA THR A 220 11.11 16.36 -13.19
C THR A 220 12.47 15.86 -13.70
N GLU A 221 13.42 16.77 -13.92
CA GLU A 221 14.81 16.44 -14.32
C GLU A 221 15.46 15.44 -13.32
N GLU A 222 15.38 15.72 -12.02
CA GLU A 222 15.94 14.85 -10.98
C GLU A 222 15.28 13.47 -10.94
N ILE A 223 13.94 13.40 -11.10
CA ILE A 223 13.21 12.12 -11.14
C ILE A 223 13.57 11.35 -12.41
N ALA A 224 13.70 12.03 -13.54
CA ALA A 224 14.11 11.42 -14.81
C ALA A 224 15.51 10.80 -14.68
N GLU A 225 16.45 11.51 -14.08
CA GLU A 225 17.81 11.02 -13.81
C GLU A 225 17.80 9.80 -12.88
N VAL A 226 17.10 9.87 -11.73
CA VAL A 226 17.02 8.77 -10.76
C VAL A 226 16.42 7.51 -11.37
N ARG A 227 15.39 7.66 -12.21
CA ARG A 227 14.65 6.57 -12.83
C ARG A 227 15.21 6.08 -14.16
N GLY A 228 16.14 6.81 -14.78
CA GLY A 228 16.65 6.52 -16.12
C GLY A 228 15.62 6.79 -17.22
N LEU A 229 14.84 7.88 -17.11
CA LEU A 229 13.76 8.28 -18.03
C LEU A 229 14.09 9.64 -18.69
N LYS A 230 13.28 10.03 -19.68
CA LYS A 230 13.27 11.41 -20.19
C LYS A 230 12.35 12.28 -19.33
N VAL A 231 12.69 13.57 -19.21
CA VAL A 231 11.85 14.56 -18.52
C VAL A 231 10.46 14.59 -19.16
N GLY A 232 9.43 14.55 -18.33
CA GLY A 232 8.05 14.53 -18.78
C GLY A 232 7.53 13.19 -19.29
N GLU A 233 8.38 12.16 -19.38
CA GLU A 233 7.97 10.80 -19.74
C GLU A 233 7.30 10.11 -18.56
N ALA A 234 6.08 9.60 -18.77
CA ALA A 234 5.38 8.86 -17.73
C ALA A 234 6.12 7.56 -17.38
N ALA A 235 6.35 7.31 -16.08
CA ALA A 235 6.94 6.07 -15.62
C ALA A 235 5.85 5.01 -15.42
N ILE A 236 5.72 4.10 -16.38
CA ILE A 236 4.74 3.02 -16.37
C ILE A 236 5.48 1.69 -16.25
N SER A 237 5.31 1.01 -15.11
CA SER A 237 5.85 -0.33 -14.92
C SER A 237 4.97 -1.37 -15.63
N PRO A 238 5.55 -2.36 -16.31
CA PRO A 238 4.80 -3.52 -16.78
C PRO A 238 4.12 -4.25 -15.61
N ALA A 239 3.02 -4.97 -15.90
CA ALA A 239 2.30 -5.75 -14.89
C ALA A 239 3.15 -6.88 -14.27
N THR A 240 4.19 -7.31 -14.97
CA THR A 240 5.12 -8.36 -14.53
C THR A 240 6.52 -8.11 -15.11
N PHE A 241 7.54 -8.73 -14.54
CA PHE A 241 8.90 -8.68 -15.06
C PHE A 241 8.97 -9.27 -16.47
N LYS A 242 9.74 -8.64 -17.37
CA LYS A 242 9.91 -9.13 -18.76
C LYS A 242 10.82 -10.35 -18.81
N ASP A 243 11.95 -10.27 -18.14
CA ASP A 243 13.08 -11.18 -18.26
C ASP A 243 13.21 -12.14 -17.05
N LEU A 244 12.42 -11.96 -16.00
CA LEU A 244 12.35 -12.84 -14.84
C LEU A 244 10.97 -13.51 -14.80
N ARG A 245 10.89 -14.78 -15.21
CA ARG A 245 9.62 -15.49 -15.38
C ARG A 245 9.47 -16.69 -14.46
N SER A 246 10.57 -17.38 -14.18
CA SER A 246 10.61 -18.58 -13.34
C SER A 246 11.32 -18.30 -12.01
N PRO A 247 11.10 -19.12 -10.97
CA PRO A 247 11.89 -19.03 -9.74
C PRO A 247 13.39 -19.09 -9.99
N GLU A 248 13.84 -19.84 -11.01
CA GLU A 248 15.24 -20.00 -11.39
C GLU A 248 15.83 -18.69 -11.94
N ASP A 249 15.05 -17.89 -12.68
CA ASP A 249 15.49 -16.59 -13.19
C ASP A 249 15.72 -15.61 -12.03
N PHE A 250 14.77 -15.54 -11.09
CA PHE A 250 14.88 -14.71 -9.88
C PHE A 250 16.04 -15.19 -8.99
N ARG A 251 16.21 -16.49 -8.83
CA ARG A 251 17.32 -17.06 -8.05
C ARG A 251 18.68 -16.66 -8.62
N ARG A 252 18.88 -16.79 -9.93
CA ARG A 252 20.14 -16.36 -10.57
C ARG A 252 20.46 -14.90 -10.28
N MET A 253 19.48 -14.01 -10.40
CA MET A 253 19.66 -12.59 -10.09
C MET A 253 19.89 -12.37 -8.58
N ALA A 254 19.19 -13.09 -7.71
CA ALA A 254 19.41 -13.02 -6.27
C ALA A 254 20.83 -13.45 -5.88
N ASP A 255 21.33 -14.52 -6.48
CA ASP A 255 22.68 -15.02 -6.24
C ASP A 255 23.75 -14.04 -6.74
N GLU A 256 23.53 -13.40 -7.90
CA GLU A 256 24.38 -12.32 -8.40
C GLU A 256 24.42 -11.14 -7.42
N ILE A 257 23.26 -10.73 -6.89
CA ILE A 257 23.18 -9.65 -5.90
C ILE A 257 23.92 -10.05 -4.60
N ARG A 258 23.74 -11.27 -4.10
CA ARG A 258 24.49 -11.76 -2.93
C ARG A 258 25.99 -11.72 -3.18
N LEU A 259 26.44 -12.17 -4.32
CA LEU A 259 27.86 -12.13 -4.70
C LEU A 259 28.42 -10.70 -4.66
N HIS A 260 27.71 -9.75 -5.25
CA HIS A 260 28.17 -8.37 -5.33
C HIS A 260 28.08 -7.56 -4.04
N THR A 261 27.20 -7.95 -3.13
CA THR A 261 26.97 -7.27 -1.84
C THR A 261 27.67 -7.94 -0.67
N GLY A 262 28.15 -9.18 -0.87
CA GLY A 262 28.70 -10.04 0.18
C GLY A 262 27.60 -10.60 1.09
N GLY A 263 26.41 -10.91 0.53
CA GLY A 263 25.35 -11.70 1.17
C GLY A 263 24.34 -10.91 1.99
N ILE A 264 23.87 -9.75 1.51
CA ILE A 264 22.72 -9.06 2.12
C ILE A 264 21.43 -9.91 1.96
N PRO A 265 20.42 -9.75 2.86
CA PRO A 265 19.15 -10.43 2.73
C PRO A 265 18.44 -10.11 1.42
N ILE A 266 17.92 -11.15 0.76
CA ILE A 266 17.11 -11.05 -0.44
C ILE A 266 15.66 -11.37 -0.11
N GLY A 267 14.73 -10.52 -0.51
CA GLY A 267 13.32 -10.68 -0.23
C GLY A 267 12.42 -10.67 -1.47
N PHE A 268 11.15 -10.91 -1.20
CA PHE A 268 10.08 -10.72 -2.17
C PHE A 268 8.97 -9.91 -1.54
N LYS A 269 8.57 -8.79 -2.17
CA LYS A 269 7.34 -8.08 -1.83
C LYS A 269 6.21 -8.56 -2.72
N MET A 270 5.13 -9.00 -2.08
CA MET A 270 3.95 -9.52 -2.76
C MET A 270 2.67 -8.99 -2.14
N ALA A 271 1.62 -8.88 -2.96
CA ALA A 271 0.28 -8.62 -2.47
C ALA A 271 -0.34 -9.89 -1.87
N ALA A 272 -1.24 -9.72 -0.92
CA ALA A 272 -2.00 -10.83 -0.34
C ALA A 272 -3.09 -11.32 -1.31
N SER A 273 -2.69 -12.00 -2.37
CA SER A 273 -3.56 -12.58 -3.40
C SER A 273 -3.62 -14.10 -3.27
N HIS A 274 -2.83 -14.83 -4.01
CA HIS A 274 -2.69 -16.29 -3.89
C HIS A 274 -1.57 -16.65 -2.91
N ILE A 275 -1.73 -16.24 -1.65
CA ILE A 275 -0.69 -16.14 -0.61
C ILE A 275 0.20 -17.38 -0.55
N GLU A 276 -0.37 -18.56 -0.40
CA GLU A 276 0.38 -19.81 -0.21
C GLU A 276 1.20 -20.18 -1.46
N LYS A 277 0.63 -19.97 -2.66
CA LYS A 277 1.31 -20.25 -3.94
C LYS A 277 2.44 -19.26 -4.21
N ASP A 278 2.20 -18.01 -3.88
CA ASP A 278 3.20 -16.95 -4.07
C ASP A 278 4.35 -17.10 -3.06
N ILE A 279 4.06 -17.53 -1.83
CA ILE A 279 5.08 -17.93 -0.85
C ILE A 279 5.88 -19.14 -1.35
N ASP A 280 5.24 -20.19 -1.87
CA ASP A 280 5.93 -21.35 -2.44
C ASP A 280 6.85 -20.95 -3.60
N PHE A 281 6.45 -19.97 -4.41
CA PHE A 281 7.31 -19.40 -5.46
C PHE A 281 8.54 -18.69 -4.84
N ALA A 282 8.31 -17.80 -3.86
CA ALA A 282 9.39 -17.07 -3.19
C ALA A 282 10.38 -18.02 -2.48
N LEU A 283 9.89 -19.08 -1.83
CA LEU A 283 10.74 -20.10 -1.21
C LEU A 283 11.61 -20.84 -2.24
N LYS A 284 11.09 -21.09 -3.45
CA LYS A 284 11.89 -21.66 -4.55
C LYS A 284 12.97 -20.70 -5.05
N VAL A 285 12.76 -19.40 -4.97
CA VAL A 285 13.80 -18.39 -5.24
C VAL A 285 14.92 -18.44 -4.20
N GLY A 286 14.62 -18.87 -2.99
CA GLY A 286 15.56 -18.88 -1.87
C GLY A 286 15.67 -17.54 -1.18
N VAL A 287 14.52 -16.91 -0.91
CA VAL A 287 14.47 -15.62 -0.22
C VAL A 287 14.76 -15.75 1.27
N ASP A 288 15.28 -14.68 1.85
CA ASP A 288 15.58 -14.55 3.28
C ASP A 288 14.43 -13.86 4.02
N TYR A 289 13.59 -13.11 3.30
CA TYR A 289 12.40 -12.46 3.86
C TYR A 289 11.29 -12.26 2.82
N ILE A 290 10.07 -12.09 3.32
CA ILE A 290 8.88 -11.77 2.52
C ILE A 290 8.22 -10.52 3.10
N ILE A 291 7.86 -9.55 2.25
CA ILE A 291 6.99 -8.43 2.61
C ILE A 291 5.59 -8.71 2.04
N LEU A 292 4.65 -9.02 2.91
CA LEU A 292 3.26 -9.30 2.57
C LEU A 292 2.41 -8.02 2.68
N ASP A 293 1.85 -7.56 1.57
CA ASP A 293 1.02 -6.35 1.50
C ASP A 293 -0.47 -6.72 1.38
N GLY A 294 -1.19 -6.58 2.48
CA GLY A 294 -2.62 -6.89 2.57
C GLY A 294 -3.52 -5.80 1.98
N ARG A 295 -4.81 -6.14 1.82
CA ARG A 295 -5.87 -5.21 1.40
C ARG A 295 -6.16 -4.15 2.48
N GLY A 296 -5.31 -3.41 2.89
CA GLY A 296 -5.33 -2.23 3.75
C GLY A 296 -4.23 -1.31 3.30
N GLY A 297 -3.35 -1.85 2.44
CA GLY A 297 -2.27 -1.13 1.81
C GLY A 297 -2.77 -0.03 0.87
N GLY A 298 -2.03 1.07 0.85
CA GLY A 298 -2.33 2.23 0.01
C GLY A 298 -1.30 2.41 -1.09
N THR A 299 -1.55 3.39 -1.94
CA THR A 299 -0.64 3.81 -3.00
C THR A 299 -0.86 5.28 -3.33
N GLY A 300 0.09 5.91 -4.03
CA GLY A 300 -0.07 7.28 -4.54
C GLY A 300 -1.15 7.41 -5.60
N ALA A 301 -1.36 6.36 -6.39
CA ALA A 301 -2.40 6.28 -7.41
C ALA A 301 -2.75 4.82 -7.71
N ALA A 302 -4.02 4.46 -7.67
CA ALA A 302 -4.52 3.14 -8.05
C ALA A 302 -5.83 3.25 -8.84
N PRO A 303 -6.02 2.43 -9.87
CA PRO A 303 -7.33 2.24 -10.49
C PRO A 303 -8.32 1.71 -9.46
N LEU A 304 -9.50 2.35 -9.33
CA LEU A 304 -10.52 1.96 -8.36
C LEU A 304 -11.04 0.55 -8.61
N ILE A 305 -11.13 0.15 -9.88
CA ILE A 305 -11.52 -1.20 -10.29
C ILE A 305 -10.64 -2.30 -9.66
N LEU A 306 -9.36 -2.01 -9.42
CA LEU A 306 -8.44 -2.89 -8.71
C LEU A 306 -8.50 -2.65 -7.20
N ARG A 307 -8.19 -1.43 -6.76
CA ARG A 307 -8.08 -1.09 -5.32
C ARG A 307 -9.25 -1.60 -4.49
N ASP A 308 -10.46 -1.46 -5.02
CA ASP A 308 -11.69 -1.72 -4.27
C ASP A 308 -12.18 -3.17 -4.38
N ASN A 309 -11.58 -4.00 -5.26
CA ASN A 309 -12.10 -5.33 -5.59
C ASN A 309 -11.09 -6.49 -5.45
N ILE A 310 -9.84 -6.24 -5.07
CA ILE A 310 -8.79 -7.27 -5.03
C ILE A 310 -8.20 -7.48 -3.64
N ASN A 311 -7.52 -8.61 -3.48
CA ASN A 311 -6.67 -9.01 -2.36
C ASN A 311 -7.39 -9.32 -1.03
N VAL A 312 -6.70 -10.08 -0.21
CA VAL A 312 -7.12 -10.50 1.13
C VAL A 312 -6.78 -9.41 2.14
N PRO A 313 -7.68 -9.08 3.07
CA PRO A 313 -7.36 -8.16 4.17
C PRO A 313 -6.13 -8.58 4.98
N THR A 314 -5.42 -7.61 5.54
CA THR A 314 -4.09 -7.81 6.15
C THR A 314 -4.11 -8.83 7.29
N ILE A 315 -5.11 -8.82 8.17
CA ILE A 315 -5.19 -9.74 9.32
C ILE A 315 -5.27 -11.21 8.86
N PRO A 316 -6.29 -11.64 8.07
CA PRO A 316 -6.33 -13.01 7.58
C PRO A 316 -5.16 -13.36 6.65
N ALA A 317 -4.62 -12.40 5.92
CA ALA A 317 -3.46 -12.63 5.07
C ALA A 317 -2.22 -13.00 5.87
N LEU A 318 -1.93 -12.26 6.96
CA LEU A 318 -0.82 -12.52 7.85
C LEU A 318 -0.93 -13.90 8.52
N ALA A 319 -2.09 -14.21 9.09
CA ALA A 319 -2.34 -15.50 9.73
C ALA A 319 -2.14 -16.69 8.77
N ARG A 320 -2.62 -16.56 7.52
CA ARG A 320 -2.42 -17.58 6.48
C ARG A 320 -0.95 -17.72 6.07
N ALA A 321 -0.28 -16.58 5.88
CA ALA A 321 1.12 -16.58 5.46
C ALA A 321 2.02 -17.22 6.52
N ARG A 322 1.88 -16.85 7.80
CA ARG A 322 2.66 -17.44 8.90
C ARG A 322 2.42 -18.94 8.97
N ARG A 323 1.17 -19.36 9.05
CA ARG A 323 0.83 -20.78 9.08
C ARG A 323 1.41 -21.56 7.89
N HIS A 324 1.41 -20.97 6.70
CA HIS A 324 1.96 -21.63 5.53
C HIS A 324 3.49 -21.76 5.59
N LEU A 325 4.19 -20.71 6.04
CA LEU A 325 5.64 -20.77 6.26
C LEU A 325 6.01 -21.84 7.30
N ASP A 326 5.27 -21.96 8.41
CA ASP A 326 5.46 -22.99 9.44
C ASP A 326 5.23 -24.40 8.86
N LEU A 327 4.16 -24.59 8.09
CA LEU A 327 3.90 -25.87 7.39
C LEU A 327 4.98 -26.25 6.38
N ARG A 328 5.73 -25.28 5.86
CA ARG A 328 6.86 -25.49 4.93
C ARG A 328 8.20 -25.67 5.66
N GLY A 329 8.25 -25.58 7.00
CA GLY A 329 9.50 -25.56 7.76
C GLY A 329 10.38 -24.37 7.39
N ALA A 330 9.75 -23.22 7.12
CA ALA A 330 10.40 -22.00 6.65
C ALA A 330 10.34 -20.86 7.68
N GLU A 331 10.32 -21.19 8.97
CA GLU A 331 10.21 -20.24 10.09
C GLU A 331 11.34 -19.21 10.09
N ALA A 332 12.51 -19.57 9.56
CA ALA A 332 13.67 -18.69 9.47
C ALA A 332 13.61 -17.67 8.31
N VAL A 333 12.57 -17.72 7.46
CA VAL A 333 12.27 -16.67 6.48
C VAL A 333 11.49 -15.58 7.20
N SER A 334 12.07 -14.39 7.32
CA SER A 334 11.41 -13.28 8.01
C SER A 334 10.13 -12.85 7.29
N LEU A 335 9.00 -12.86 7.99
CA LEU A 335 7.71 -12.40 7.47
C LEU A 335 7.45 -10.97 7.92
N ILE A 336 7.51 -10.04 6.99
CA ILE A 336 7.23 -8.64 7.20
C ILE A 336 5.80 -8.37 6.71
N VAL A 337 4.98 -7.71 7.51
CA VAL A 337 3.62 -7.34 7.12
C VAL A 337 3.49 -5.85 6.87
N THR A 338 2.71 -5.48 5.86
CA THR A 338 2.27 -4.11 5.60
C THR A 338 0.81 -4.11 5.15
N GLY A 339 0.18 -2.94 5.17
CA GLY A 339 -1.20 -2.81 4.72
C GLY A 339 -2.18 -2.40 5.81
N GLY A 340 -2.08 -1.15 6.27
CA GLY A 340 -3.10 -0.54 7.12
C GLY A 340 -2.80 -0.46 8.61
N LEU A 341 -1.64 -0.90 9.08
CA LEU A 341 -1.22 -0.75 10.47
C LEU A 341 -0.89 0.72 10.79
N ARG A 342 -1.23 1.19 12.00
CA ARG A 342 -1.14 2.62 12.35
C ARG A 342 -0.46 2.92 13.67
N VAL A 343 -0.69 2.15 14.72
CA VAL A 343 -0.35 2.46 16.12
C VAL A 343 0.31 1.26 16.80
N ALA A 344 0.92 1.45 17.96
CA ALA A 344 1.71 0.47 18.67
C ALA A 344 0.96 -0.86 18.91
N GLU A 345 -0.30 -0.79 19.28
CA GLU A 345 -1.16 -1.96 19.50
C GLU A 345 -1.43 -2.75 18.22
N ASP A 346 -1.54 -2.10 17.06
CA ASP A 346 -1.62 -2.81 15.76
C ASP A 346 -0.32 -3.59 15.51
N PHE A 347 0.83 -2.95 15.82
CA PHE A 347 2.15 -3.56 15.59
C PHE A 347 2.38 -4.78 16.48
N VAL A 348 2.08 -4.69 17.78
CA VAL A 348 2.19 -5.82 18.70
C VAL A 348 1.27 -6.97 18.29
N LYS A 349 0.01 -6.68 17.95
CA LYS A 349 -0.93 -7.72 17.47
C LYS A 349 -0.46 -8.39 16.19
N ALA A 350 0.17 -7.63 15.29
CA ALA A 350 0.74 -8.21 14.07
C ALA A 350 1.94 -9.10 14.35
N LEU A 351 2.83 -8.71 15.28
CA LEU A 351 3.94 -9.54 15.72
C LEU A 351 3.44 -10.82 16.40
N ALA A 352 2.48 -10.71 17.32
CA ALA A 352 1.86 -11.86 17.98
C ALA A 352 1.14 -12.79 16.99
N LEU A 353 0.57 -12.25 15.91
CA LEU A 353 -0.05 -13.05 14.84
C LEU A 353 0.97 -13.67 13.87
N GLY A 354 2.28 -13.46 14.10
CA GLY A 354 3.38 -14.15 13.44
C GLY A 354 4.16 -13.33 12.42
N ALA A 355 4.09 -12.00 12.45
CA ALA A 355 5.02 -11.16 11.72
C ALA A 355 6.35 -11.02 12.51
N ASP A 356 7.47 -10.98 11.82
CA ASP A 356 8.79 -10.67 12.41
C ASP A 356 9.06 -9.16 12.42
N ALA A 357 8.41 -8.40 11.51
CA ALA A 357 8.48 -6.95 11.46
C ALA A 357 7.26 -6.35 10.74
N VAL A 358 7.08 -5.04 10.91
CA VAL A 358 6.01 -4.26 10.29
C VAL A 358 6.60 -3.15 9.43
N ALA A 359 6.16 -3.06 8.17
CA ALA A 359 6.51 -1.95 7.30
C ALA A 359 5.37 -0.93 7.23
N ILE A 360 5.64 0.33 7.60
CA ILE A 360 4.64 1.39 7.69
C ILE A 360 4.83 2.45 6.60
N ALA A 361 3.75 2.84 5.94
CA ALA A 361 3.76 3.93 4.96
C ALA A 361 2.93 5.12 5.47
N ASN A 362 1.66 4.90 5.68
CA ASN A 362 0.70 5.97 5.98
C ASN A 362 0.92 6.61 7.34
N SER A 363 1.23 5.83 8.37
CA SER A 363 1.58 6.33 9.70
C SER A 363 2.89 7.14 9.67
N ALA A 364 3.90 6.68 8.93
CA ALA A 364 5.13 7.44 8.74
C ALA A 364 4.88 8.79 8.03
N MET A 365 4.05 8.79 6.97
CA MET A 365 3.66 10.03 6.31
C MET A 365 2.87 10.95 7.23
N GLN A 366 1.95 10.41 8.04
CA GLN A 366 1.18 11.21 9.02
C GLN A 366 2.09 11.80 10.09
N ALA A 367 3.07 11.04 10.57
CA ALA A 367 4.06 11.52 11.52
C ALA A 367 4.86 12.73 11.00
N ILE A 368 5.13 12.78 9.69
CA ILE A 368 5.81 13.94 9.06
C ILE A 368 4.86 15.04 8.58
N GLY A 369 3.56 14.96 8.91
CA GLY A 369 2.58 16.04 8.67
C GLY A 369 1.58 15.79 7.55
N CYS A 370 1.37 14.54 7.07
CA CYS A 370 0.34 14.23 6.08
C CYS A 370 -1.06 14.45 6.66
N LEU A 371 -1.89 15.22 5.95
CA LEU A 371 -3.27 15.54 6.35
C LEU A 371 -4.30 14.47 5.99
N GLY A 372 -3.90 13.37 5.32
CA GLY A 372 -4.83 12.31 4.93
C GLY A 372 -5.84 12.69 3.84
N MET A 373 -5.62 13.78 3.10
CA MET A 373 -6.55 14.33 2.10
C MET A 373 -6.79 13.44 0.88
N ARG A 374 -6.03 12.35 0.71
CA ARG A 374 -6.14 11.42 -0.44
C ARG A 374 -5.93 12.10 -1.82
N ALA A 375 -5.19 13.21 -1.87
CA ALA A 375 -4.91 14.00 -3.07
C ALA A 375 -3.53 13.71 -3.69
N CYS A 376 -2.85 12.61 -3.33
CA CYS A 376 -1.47 12.31 -3.75
C CYS A 376 -1.32 12.18 -5.27
N HIS A 377 -2.37 11.70 -5.97
CA HIS A 377 -2.37 11.52 -7.43
C HIS A 377 -2.49 12.84 -8.20
N THR A 378 -2.90 13.94 -7.56
CA THR A 378 -3.21 15.21 -8.21
C THR A 378 -2.03 16.16 -8.32
N ASP A 379 -0.90 15.86 -7.67
CA ASP A 379 0.25 16.76 -7.49
C ASP A 379 -0.08 18.07 -6.71
N ASN A 380 -1.20 18.09 -5.96
CA ASN A 380 -1.66 19.24 -5.17
C ASN A 380 -1.64 18.95 -3.65
N CYS A 381 -0.66 18.18 -3.18
CA CYS A 381 -0.47 17.94 -1.75
C CYS A 381 -0.03 19.26 -1.06
N PRO A 382 -0.88 19.89 -0.21
CA PRO A 382 -0.61 21.21 0.33
C PRO A 382 0.56 21.25 1.32
N VAL A 383 0.94 20.11 1.87
CA VAL A 383 2.07 19.96 2.82
C VAL A 383 3.36 19.49 2.15
N GLY A 384 3.39 19.40 0.82
CA GLY A 384 4.59 19.09 0.06
C GLY A 384 5.07 17.64 0.07
N ILE A 385 4.36 16.71 0.73
CA ILE A 385 4.76 15.30 0.85
C ILE A 385 4.67 14.57 -0.50
N ALA A 386 3.57 14.75 -1.24
CA ALA A 386 3.30 14.03 -2.49
C ALA A 386 3.15 14.97 -3.70
N SER A 387 3.77 16.14 -3.66
CA SER A 387 3.80 17.11 -4.76
C SER A 387 5.23 17.36 -5.24
N MET A 388 5.38 17.56 -6.56
CA MET A 388 6.64 17.99 -7.16
C MET A 388 6.73 19.50 -7.31
N LYS A 389 5.64 20.23 -7.02
CA LYS A 389 5.58 21.69 -7.11
C LYS A 389 6.40 22.33 -5.99
N GLN A 390 7.39 23.17 -6.36
CA GLN A 390 8.33 23.75 -5.43
C GLN A 390 7.67 24.51 -4.27
N HIS A 391 6.62 25.29 -4.54
CA HIS A 391 5.93 26.08 -3.52
C HIS A 391 5.19 25.24 -2.46
N PHE A 392 4.85 23.97 -2.78
CA PHE A 392 4.34 23.02 -1.80
C PHE A 392 5.49 22.31 -1.07
N ARG A 393 6.53 21.87 -1.79
CA ARG A 393 7.68 21.15 -1.24
C ARG A 393 8.40 21.98 -0.16
N GLN A 394 8.53 23.29 -0.35
CA GLN A 394 9.16 24.21 0.60
C GLN A 394 8.44 24.31 1.95
N ARG A 395 7.20 23.83 2.07
CA ARG A 395 6.47 23.78 3.33
C ARG A 395 6.92 22.64 4.26
N LEU A 396 7.59 21.63 3.71
CA LEU A 396 8.07 20.49 4.49
C LEU A 396 9.49 20.79 5.00
N GLU A 397 9.61 21.04 6.29
CA GLU A 397 10.88 21.24 6.98
C GLU A 397 11.51 19.89 7.32
N ILE A 398 12.55 19.48 6.59
CA ILE A 398 13.15 18.14 6.68
C ILE A 398 13.51 17.78 8.11
N GLN A 399 14.26 18.63 8.83
CA GLN A 399 14.74 18.32 10.18
C GLN A 399 13.62 18.20 11.20
N LYS A 400 12.64 19.09 11.13
CA LYS A 400 11.45 19.05 11.98
C LYS A 400 10.64 17.78 11.74
N SER A 401 10.37 17.46 10.48
CA SER A 401 9.62 16.26 10.08
C SER A 401 10.37 14.98 10.44
N ALA A 402 11.68 14.93 10.28
CA ALA A 402 12.53 13.83 10.73
C ALA A 402 12.42 13.62 12.24
N LYS A 403 12.50 14.69 13.04
CA LYS A 403 12.32 14.62 14.50
C LYS A 403 10.93 14.14 14.90
N GLN A 404 9.89 14.56 14.17
CA GLN A 404 8.52 14.09 14.42
C GLN A 404 8.38 12.59 14.17
N LEU A 405 8.96 12.05 13.07
CA LEU A 405 8.95 10.63 12.81
C LEU A 405 9.76 9.84 13.85
N HIS A 406 10.94 10.33 14.22
CA HIS A 406 11.72 9.73 15.32
C HIS A 406 10.92 9.68 16.61
N ASN A 407 10.26 10.78 17.01
CA ASN A 407 9.41 10.80 18.20
C ASN A 407 8.26 9.79 18.13
N PHE A 408 7.66 9.61 16.94
CA PHE A 408 6.63 8.61 16.72
C PHE A 408 7.18 7.18 16.92
N PHE A 409 8.37 6.89 16.41
CA PHE A 409 9.02 5.57 16.60
C PHE A 409 9.38 5.33 18.07
N GLU A 410 9.98 6.31 18.77
CA GLU A 410 10.34 6.16 20.18
C GLU A 410 9.10 5.97 21.08
N ALA A 411 8.03 6.76 20.83
CA ALA A 411 6.77 6.58 21.53
C ALA A 411 6.14 5.20 21.25
N SER A 412 6.16 4.75 19.99
CA SER A 412 5.65 3.42 19.63
C SER A 412 6.46 2.32 20.30
N LYS A 413 7.79 2.44 20.34
CA LYS A 413 8.70 1.52 21.00
C LYS A 413 8.38 1.37 22.48
N GLU A 414 8.20 2.49 23.20
CA GLU A 414 7.85 2.45 24.63
C GLU A 414 6.45 1.86 24.87
N LEU A 415 5.44 2.23 24.07
CA LEU A 415 4.10 1.65 24.19
C LEU A 415 4.07 0.14 23.89
N MET A 416 4.87 -0.32 22.94
CA MET A 416 5.05 -1.76 22.68
C MET A 416 5.74 -2.46 23.85
N ALA A 417 6.73 -1.82 24.49
CA ALA A 417 7.40 -2.35 25.68
C ALA A 417 6.44 -2.44 26.88
N VAL A 418 5.51 -1.47 27.05
CA VAL A 418 4.44 -1.56 28.06
C VAL A 418 3.60 -2.82 27.86
N LEU A 419 3.19 -3.10 26.62
CA LEU A 419 2.41 -4.32 26.32
C LEU A 419 3.23 -5.61 26.54
N ALA A 420 4.51 -5.61 26.18
CA ALA A 420 5.40 -6.74 26.42
C ALA A 420 5.57 -7.03 27.94
N ARG A 421 5.82 -5.99 28.75
CA ARG A 421 5.90 -6.13 30.22
C ARG A 421 4.59 -6.67 30.80
N ALA A 422 3.43 -6.16 30.32
CA ALA A 422 2.12 -6.65 30.77
C ALA A 422 1.91 -8.13 30.46
N CYS A 423 2.47 -8.65 29.36
CA CYS A 423 2.44 -10.07 29.01
C CYS A 423 3.55 -10.91 29.67
N GLY A 424 4.51 -10.27 30.32
CA GLY A 424 5.66 -10.95 30.94
C GLY A 424 6.78 -11.29 29.96
N HIS A 425 6.86 -10.58 28.84
CA HIS A 425 7.84 -10.79 27.78
C HIS A 425 9.06 -9.87 27.93
N GLU A 426 10.26 -10.45 27.94
CA GLU A 426 11.53 -9.73 27.99
C GLU A 426 11.98 -9.23 26.59
N LYS A 427 11.36 -9.78 25.53
CA LYS A 427 11.66 -9.44 24.14
C LYS A 427 10.37 -9.22 23.36
N ILE A 428 10.41 -8.30 22.40
CA ILE A 428 9.27 -8.08 21.52
C ILE A 428 8.97 -9.30 20.62
N GLY A 429 9.97 -10.11 20.33
CA GLY A 429 9.84 -11.35 19.57
C GLY A 429 9.23 -12.52 20.36
N ASP A 430 8.98 -12.37 21.67
CA ASP A 430 8.37 -13.41 22.50
C ASP A 430 6.83 -13.46 22.33
N PHE A 431 6.24 -12.44 21.74
CA PHE A 431 4.80 -12.43 21.44
C PHE A 431 4.43 -13.56 20.49
N THR A 432 3.38 -14.28 20.85
CA THR A 432 2.81 -15.37 20.06
C THR A 432 1.31 -15.23 19.92
N TRP A 433 0.70 -16.05 19.07
CA TRP A 433 -0.75 -16.10 18.90
C TRP A 433 -1.48 -16.51 20.21
N GLU A 434 -0.80 -17.09 21.19
CA GLU A 434 -1.33 -17.42 22.52
C GLU A 434 -1.58 -16.17 23.37
N ASP A 435 -0.89 -15.08 23.08
CA ASP A 435 -1.12 -13.77 23.71
C ASP A 435 -2.35 -13.03 23.13
N LEU A 436 -3.05 -13.65 22.18
CA LEU A 436 -4.19 -13.02 21.48
C LEU A 436 -5.51 -13.75 21.74
N GLY A 437 -6.56 -12.97 21.87
CA GLY A 437 -7.93 -13.46 21.94
C GLY A 437 -8.89 -12.55 21.20
N THR A 438 -10.08 -13.06 20.86
CA THR A 438 -11.15 -12.26 20.25
C THR A 438 -12.53 -12.71 20.74
N TYR A 439 -13.41 -11.77 20.99
CA TYR A 439 -14.83 -12.03 21.23
C TYR A 439 -15.69 -11.85 19.97
N ASP A 440 -15.06 -11.50 18.83
CA ASP A 440 -15.69 -11.44 17.53
C ASP A 440 -15.50 -12.79 16.82
N TYR A 441 -16.62 -13.50 16.57
CA TYR A 441 -16.56 -14.84 15.97
C TYR A 441 -16.06 -14.81 14.52
N ASP A 442 -16.38 -13.76 13.77
CA ASP A 442 -15.87 -13.62 12.40
C ASP A 442 -14.35 -13.37 12.41
N MET A 443 -13.86 -12.58 13.37
CA MET A 443 -12.42 -12.37 13.55
C MET A 443 -11.70 -13.68 13.93
N HIS A 444 -12.28 -14.49 14.82
CA HIS A 444 -11.77 -15.83 15.15
C HIS A 444 -11.60 -16.67 13.87
N ARG A 445 -12.62 -16.74 13.02
CA ARG A 445 -12.58 -17.51 11.77
C ARG A 445 -11.58 -16.95 10.75
N LEU A 446 -11.43 -15.63 10.69
CA LEU A 446 -10.51 -14.95 9.76
C LEU A 446 -9.04 -15.08 10.15
N SER A 447 -8.74 -15.05 11.45
CA SER A 447 -7.37 -14.99 11.97
C SER A 447 -6.86 -16.28 12.61
N GLY A 448 -7.78 -17.15 13.06
CA GLY A 448 -7.43 -18.31 13.90
C GLY A 448 -7.13 -17.97 15.34
N VAL A 449 -7.18 -16.69 15.75
CA VAL A 449 -7.03 -16.25 17.14
C VAL A 449 -8.13 -16.87 18.00
N ALA A 450 -7.78 -17.26 19.23
CA ALA A 450 -8.69 -17.97 20.13
C ALA A 450 -10.00 -17.18 20.40
N PHE A 451 -11.15 -17.85 20.30
CA PHE A 451 -12.42 -17.27 20.68
C PHE A 451 -12.55 -17.21 22.19
N MET A 452 -12.80 -16.01 22.74
CA MET A 452 -12.85 -15.75 24.18
C MET A 452 -14.23 -15.99 24.80
N GLY A 453 -15.22 -16.34 23.99
CA GLY A 453 -16.55 -16.70 24.49
C GLY A 453 -16.61 -18.11 25.04
N VAL A 454 -17.75 -18.48 25.61
CA VAL A 454 -17.99 -19.84 26.08
C VAL A 454 -18.10 -20.77 24.89
N ASN A 455 -17.15 -21.69 24.75
CA ASN A 455 -17.25 -22.78 23.79
C ASN A 455 -18.42 -23.68 24.20
N GLN A 456 -19.38 -23.92 23.33
CA GLN A 456 -20.34 -25.00 23.53
C GLN A 456 -19.53 -26.31 23.49
N VAL A 457 -19.51 -26.99 24.61
CA VAL A 457 -18.89 -28.33 24.76
C VAL A 457 -19.71 -29.35 23.98
#